data_f649abb7e7ce52e9b94313bb3d104469
#
_entry.id   f649abb7e7ce52e9b94313bb3d104469
#
_cell.length_a   1.000
_cell.length_b   1.000
_cell.length_c   1.000
_cell.angle_alpha   90.00
_cell.angle_beta   90.00
_cell.angle_gamma   90.00
#
_symmetry.space_group_name_H-M   'P 1'
#
loop_
_entity.id
_entity.type
_entity.pdbx_description
1 polymer ?
#
loop_
_entity_poly.entity_id
_entity_poly.type
_entity_poly.pdbx_seq_one_letter_code
_entity_poly.pdbx_strand_id
1 'polypeptide(L)'
;MYVQIKVYFTDNERLIAGELPYEVAVKRFVATSKDPVTSVLDEFFKGPSDVERNQGLALIHNGFTGYGKIEFANGGVHVYLAGSCQSNGTLYNITRPLVLSIKQFPEIQFVKIYDQLGHTREPSARVDSIPDCLDPLFTPSATPLPTSTLKSRLTSTPTRTPRPTFIRTPIILPRPGR
;
A
#
# COMPACT_ATOMS: atom_id res chain seq x y z
N MET A 1 -38.35 -1.24 2.83
CA MET A 1 -38.26 0.22 2.78
C MET A 1 -36.91 0.59 2.19
N TYR A 2 -36.84 1.69 1.41
CA TYR A 2 -35.60 2.17 0.80
C TYR A 2 -35.27 3.58 1.30
N VAL A 3 -34.00 3.90 1.41
CA VAL A 3 -33.48 5.23 1.74
C VAL A 3 -32.60 5.72 0.59
N GLN A 4 -32.66 7.01 0.32
CA GLN A 4 -31.80 7.65 -0.66
C GLN A 4 -30.47 8.03 0.00
N ILE A 5 -29.37 7.60 -0.60
CA ILE A 5 -28.00 8.00 -0.25
C ILE A 5 -27.35 8.71 -1.43
N LYS A 6 -26.25 9.41 -1.16
CA LYS A 6 -25.36 9.99 -2.17
C LYS A 6 -24.06 9.22 -2.20
N VAL A 7 -23.60 8.92 -3.41
CA VAL A 7 -22.26 8.38 -3.64
C VAL A 7 -21.51 9.35 -4.52
N TYR A 8 -20.30 9.71 -4.18
CA TYR A 8 -19.50 10.66 -4.94
C TYR A 8 -18.53 9.92 -5.84
N PHE A 9 -18.53 10.27 -7.11
CA PHE A 9 -17.56 9.81 -8.09
C PHE A 9 -16.79 10.97 -8.69
N THR A 10 -15.68 10.69 -9.31
CA THR A 10 -14.84 11.70 -9.94
C THR A 10 -15.32 11.98 -11.35
N ASP A 11 -15.47 13.25 -11.69
CA ASP A 11 -15.64 13.72 -13.05
C ASP A 11 -14.27 13.86 -13.71
N ASN A 12 -13.98 12.97 -14.66
CA ASN A 12 -12.69 12.93 -15.32
C ASN A 12 -12.42 14.16 -16.20
N GLU A 13 -13.45 14.74 -16.78
CA GLU A 13 -13.28 15.93 -17.63
C GLU A 13 -12.87 17.12 -16.77
N ARG A 14 -13.56 17.32 -15.65
CA ARG A 14 -13.21 18.38 -14.67
C ARG A 14 -11.83 18.14 -14.06
N LEU A 15 -11.48 16.89 -13.74
CA LEU A 15 -10.17 16.55 -13.18
C LEU A 15 -9.05 16.90 -14.18
N ILE A 16 -9.22 16.57 -15.45
CA ILE A 16 -8.24 16.88 -16.50
C ILE A 16 -8.15 18.38 -16.74
N ALA A 17 -9.30 19.10 -16.73
CA ALA A 17 -9.35 20.53 -16.88
C ALA A 17 -8.87 21.32 -15.65
N GLY A 18 -8.74 20.67 -14.49
CA GLY A 18 -8.43 21.33 -13.22
C GLY A 18 -9.60 22.13 -12.64
N GLU A 19 -10.83 21.82 -13.03
CA GLU A 19 -12.05 22.56 -12.65
C GLU A 19 -12.72 21.94 -11.40
N LEU A 20 -12.59 22.59 -10.27
CA LEU A 20 -13.21 22.16 -9.02
C LEU A 20 -14.74 22.43 -8.97
N PRO A 21 -15.53 21.63 -8.25
CA PRO A 21 -15.15 20.36 -7.62
C PRO A 21 -15.08 19.22 -8.63
N TYR A 22 -14.16 18.27 -8.40
CA TYR A 22 -14.05 17.08 -9.25
C TYR A 22 -15.11 16.02 -8.89
N GLU A 23 -15.66 16.09 -7.68
CA GLU A 23 -16.57 15.10 -7.14
C GLU A 23 -18.02 15.44 -7.50
N VAL A 24 -18.71 14.49 -8.11
CA VAL A 24 -20.12 14.57 -8.48
C VAL A 24 -20.92 13.58 -7.65
N ALA A 25 -21.96 14.09 -6.99
CA ALA A 25 -22.87 13.27 -6.18
C ALA A 25 -23.88 12.55 -7.06
N VAL A 26 -23.92 11.23 -6.94
CA VAL A 26 -24.91 10.39 -7.58
C VAL A 26 -25.88 9.84 -6.53
N LYS A 27 -27.18 9.86 -6.82
CA LYS A 27 -28.20 9.31 -5.92
C LYS A 27 -28.32 7.80 -6.10
N ARG A 28 -28.40 7.09 -4.97
CA ARG A 28 -28.69 5.65 -4.91
C ARG A 28 -29.84 5.40 -3.97
N PHE A 29 -30.66 4.40 -4.26
CA PHE A 29 -31.70 3.91 -3.35
C PHE A 29 -31.27 2.56 -2.81
N VAL A 30 -31.08 2.48 -1.50
CA VAL A 30 -30.59 1.28 -0.79
C VAL A 30 -31.61 0.80 0.24
N ALA A 31 -31.61 -0.49 0.52
CA ALA A 31 -32.52 -1.06 1.52
C ALA A 31 -32.12 -0.59 2.92
N THR A 32 -33.13 -0.24 3.75
CA THR A 32 -32.94 0.19 5.13
C THR A 32 -32.54 -0.93 6.09
N SER A 33 -32.41 -2.16 5.62
CA SER A 33 -32.02 -3.33 6.43
C SER A 33 -30.51 -3.38 6.71
N LYS A 34 -29.71 -2.61 5.99
CA LYS A 34 -28.26 -2.49 6.21
C LYS A 34 -27.93 -1.15 6.86
N ASP A 35 -26.80 -1.11 7.52
CA ASP A 35 -26.21 0.15 7.98
C ASP A 35 -25.98 1.09 6.79
N PRO A 36 -26.35 2.39 6.90
CA PRO A 36 -26.25 3.32 5.80
C PRO A 36 -24.83 3.54 5.28
N VAL A 37 -23.83 3.56 6.16
CA VAL A 37 -22.42 3.73 5.77
C VAL A 37 -21.93 2.50 5.00
N THR A 38 -22.28 1.30 5.47
CA THR A 38 -22.01 0.05 4.75
C THR A 38 -22.62 0.08 3.36
N SER A 39 -23.88 0.54 3.25
CA SER A 39 -24.56 0.66 1.96
C SER A 39 -23.89 1.68 1.02
N VAL A 40 -23.39 2.79 1.55
CA VAL A 40 -22.61 3.77 0.80
C VAL A 40 -21.32 3.17 0.27
N LEU A 41 -20.59 2.42 1.10
CA LEU A 41 -19.34 1.77 0.67
C LEU A 41 -19.59 0.69 -0.38
N ASP A 42 -20.65 -0.11 -0.21
CA ASP A 42 -21.05 -1.11 -1.20
C ASP A 42 -21.31 -0.46 -2.57
N GLU A 43 -22.10 0.62 -2.60
CA GLU A 43 -22.40 1.34 -3.84
C GLU A 43 -21.20 2.09 -4.40
N PHE A 44 -20.33 2.63 -3.54
CA PHE A 44 -19.09 3.29 -3.95
C PHE A 44 -18.17 2.33 -4.69
N PHE A 45 -17.90 1.15 -4.14
CA PHE A 45 -17.01 0.16 -4.76
C PHE A 45 -17.63 -0.58 -5.94
N LYS A 46 -18.95 -0.57 -6.11
CA LYS A 46 -19.57 -0.96 -7.38
C LYS A 46 -19.20 -0.03 -8.53
N GLY A 47 -18.85 1.22 -8.19
CA GLY A 47 -18.52 2.26 -9.16
C GLY A 47 -19.72 2.87 -9.86
N PRO A 48 -19.47 3.80 -10.80
CA PRO A 48 -20.52 4.43 -11.60
C PRO A 48 -21.16 3.42 -12.56
N SER A 49 -22.47 3.58 -12.79
CA SER A 49 -23.21 2.83 -13.80
C SER A 49 -22.73 3.15 -15.22
N ASP A 50 -23.17 2.36 -16.22
CA ASP A 50 -22.82 2.63 -17.63
C ASP A 50 -23.22 4.03 -18.07
N VAL A 51 -24.41 4.49 -17.66
CA VAL A 51 -24.90 5.84 -17.98
C VAL A 51 -24.00 6.90 -17.38
N GLU A 52 -23.60 6.73 -16.13
CA GLU A 52 -22.71 7.66 -15.42
C GLU A 52 -21.29 7.65 -15.97
N ARG A 53 -20.78 6.49 -16.37
CA ARG A 53 -19.49 6.38 -17.09
C ARG A 53 -19.53 7.12 -18.42
N ASN A 54 -20.63 7.01 -19.15
CA ASN A 54 -20.82 7.76 -20.41
C ASN A 54 -20.91 9.27 -20.18
N GLN A 55 -21.20 9.72 -18.96
CA GLN A 55 -21.18 11.13 -18.53
C GLN A 55 -19.82 11.56 -17.98
N GLY A 56 -18.77 10.74 -18.12
CA GLY A 56 -17.42 11.05 -17.67
C GLY A 56 -17.10 10.70 -16.21
N LEU A 57 -18.06 10.10 -15.47
CA LEU A 57 -17.81 9.73 -14.08
C LEU A 57 -16.98 8.46 -13.96
N ALA A 58 -16.01 8.47 -13.04
CA ALA A 58 -15.12 7.36 -12.78
C ALA A 58 -14.92 7.11 -11.28
N LEU A 59 -14.65 5.87 -10.94
CA LEU A 59 -14.12 5.46 -9.64
C LEU A 59 -12.59 5.46 -9.72
N ILE A 60 -11.95 6.37 -9.01
CA ILE A 60 -10.51 6.33 -8.80
C ILE A 60 -10.25 5.45 -7.58
N HIS A 61 -9.66 4.29 -7.76
CA HIS A 61 -9.53 3.28 -6.71
C HIS A 61 -8.11 3.11 -6.16
N ASN A 62 -7.08 3.69 -6.79
CA ASN A 62 -5.68 3.64 -6.32
C ASN A 62 -5.21 2.23 -5.89
N GLY A 63 -5.65 1.20 -6.61
CA GLY A 63 -5.34 -0.20 -6.32
C GLY A 63 -6.23 -0.87 -5.24
N PHE A 64 -7.13 -0.13 -4.61
CA PHE A 64 -8.13 -0.70 -3.71
C PHE A 64 -9.33 -1.26 -4.50
N THR A 65 -9.78 -2.43 -4.11
CA THR A 65 -10.88 -3.17 -4.78
C THR A 65 -12.15 -3.22 -3.96
N GLY A 66 -12.09 -2.74 -2.70
CA GLY A 66 -13.19 -2.80 -1.76
C GLY A 66 -12.75 -2.42 -0.37
N TYR A 67 -13.49 -2.88 0.62
CA TYR A 67 -13.16 -2.77 2.03
C TYR A 67 -13.30 -4.14 2.71
N GLY A 68 -12.49 -4.39 3.73
CA GLY A 68 -12.54 -5.63 4.51
C GLY A 68 -13.30 -5.48 5.82
N LYS A 69 -13.29 -4.26 6.41
CA LYS A 69 -13.86 -4.00 7.72
C LYS A 69 -14.30 -2.54 7.84
N ILE A 70 -15.37 -2.32 8.62
CA ILE A 70 -15.82 -1.01 9.06
C ILE A 70 -15.97 -1.06 10.58
N GLU A 71 -15.54 -0.01 11.26
CA GLU A 71 -15.74 0.16 12.69
C GLU A 71 -16.29 1.55 12.98
N PHE A 72 -17.20 1.62 13.95
CA PHE A 72 -17.74 2.89 14.45
C PHE A 72 -17.19 3.11 15.85
N ALA A 73 -16.44 4.18 16.04
CA ALA A 73 -15.84 4.48 17.32
C ALA A 73 -15.74 6.00 17.54
N ASN A 74 -16.07 6.44 18.74
CA ASN A 74 -15.89 7.83 19.19
C ASN A 74 -16.49 8.92 18.27
N GLY A 75 -17.58 8.60 17.56
CA GLY A 75 -18.23 9.49 16.61
C GLY A 75 -17.58 9.51 15.24
N GLY A 76 -16.67 8.60 14.95
CA GLY A 76 -16.03 8.43 13.67
C GLY A 76 -16.28 7.08 13.02
N VAL A 77 -15.97 7.00 11.74
CA VAL A 77 -15.98 5.77 10.96
C VAL A 77 -14.55 5.40 10.57
N HIS A 78 -14.20 4.16 10.82
CA HIS A 78 -12.92 3.56 10.48
C HIS A 78 -13.12 2.56 9.35
N VAL A 79 -12.58 2.84 8.18
CA VAL A 79 -12.72 2.01 6.96
C VAL A 79 -11.38 1.37 6.63
N TYR A 80 -11.33 0.06 6.66
CA TYR A 80 -10.14 -0.73 6.29
C TYR A 80 -10.28 -1.17 4.84
N LEU A 81 -9.49 -0.58 3.96
CA LEU A 81 -9.54 -0.85 2.53
C LEU A 81 -8.88 -2.18 2.18
N ALA A 82 -9.45 -2.88 1.22
CA ALA A 82 -8.93 -4.12 0.67
C ALA A 82 -8.28 -3.86 -0.71
N GLY A 83 -7.17 -4.50 -0.96
CA GLY A 83 -6.39 -4.29 -2.18
C GLY A 83 -5.00 -3.72 -1.87
N SER A 84 -4.23 -3.40 -2.89
CA SER A 84 -2.85 -2.89 -2.74
C SER A 84 -2.80 -1.40 -3.08
N CYS A 85 -2.38 -0.58 -2.13
CA CYS A 85 -2.29 0.85 -2.33
C CYS A 85 -1.30 1.21 -3.45
N GLN A 86 -1.77 1.94 -4.47
CA GLN A 86 -1.02 2.32 -5.65
C GLN A 86 -1.32 3.78 -6.02
N SER A 87 -0.94 4.73 -5.15
CA SER A 87 -1.17 6.16 -5.44
C SER A 87 -0.27 6.68 -6.58
N ASN A 88 0.92 6.09 -6.74
CA ASN A 88 1.91 6.48 -7.75
C ASN A 88 2.23 7.99 -7.74
N GLY A 89 2.10 8.64 -6.58
CA GLY A 89 2.34 10.08 -6.43
C GLY A 89 1.25 10.96 -7.04
N THR A 90 0.06 10.42 -7.34
CA THR A 90 -1.06 11.23 -7.85
C THR A 90 -1.56 12.19 -6.78
N LEU A 91 -1.78 13.46 -7.18
CA LEU A 91 -2.33 14.50 -6.29
C LEU A 91 -3.78 14.26 -5.93
N TYR A 92 -4.52 13.50 -6.74
CA TYR A 92 -5.91 13.17 -6.54
C TYR A 92 -6.10 11.65 -6.41
N ASN A 93 -6.89 11.23 -5.43
CA ASN A 93 -7.03 9.83 -5.09
C ASN A 93 -8.44 9.50 -4.55
N ILE A 94 -8.67 8.23 -4.23
CA ILE A 94 -9.94 7.67 -3.72
C ILE A 94 -10.46 8.37 -2.46
N THR A 95 -9.61 9.00 -1.64
CA THR A 95 -9.99 9.43 -0.29
C THR A 95 -11.06 10.50 -0.30
N ARG A 96 -10.95 11.51 -1.18
CA ARG A 96 -11.88 12.63 -1.18
C ARG A 96 -13.31 12.24 -1.56
N PRO A 97 -13.56 11.53 -2.66
CA PRO A 97 -14.93 11.08 -2.97
C PRO A 97 -15.47 10.07 -1.94
N LEU A 98 -14.60 9.22 -1.35
CA LEU A 98 -14.98 8.28 -0.31
C LEU A 98 -15.41 9.00 0.98
N VAL A 99 -14.60 9.96 1.46
CA VAL A 99 -14.90 10.75 2.65
C VAL A 99 -16.20 11.57 2.46
N LEU A 100 -16.38 12.19 1.30
CA LEU A 100 -17.63 12.93 0.99
C LEU A 100 -18.86 12.02 0.99
N SER A 101 -18.70 10.78 0.50
CA SER A 101 -19.78 9.80 0.50
C SER A 101 -20.18 9.39 1.92
N ILE A 102 -19.21 9.28 2.84
CA ILE A 102 -19.49 8.91 4.23
C ILE A 102 -19.99 10.11 5.06
N LYS A 103 -19.40 11.28 4.90
CA LYS A 103 -19.74 12.49 5.67
C LYS A 103 -21.11 13.10 5.33
N GLN A 104 -21.90 12.50 4.46
CA GLN A 104 -23.30 12.90 4.29
C GLN A 104 -24.15 12.63 5.53
N PHE A 105 -23.68 11.77 6.43
CA PHE A 105 -24.34 11.45 7.69
C PHE A 105 -23.84 12.38 8.81
N PRO A 106 -24.72 13.22 9.39
CA PRO A 106 -24.31 14.26 10.33
C PRO A 106 -23.75 13.74 11.65
N GLU A 107 -24.04 12.49 12.01
CA GLU A 107 -23.49 11.81 13.18
C GLU A 107 -21.99 11.46 13.04
N ILE A 108 -21.45 11.47 11.81
CA ILE A 108 -20.06 11.11 11.56
C ILE A 108 -19.19 12.37 11.57
N GLN A 109 -18.41 12.51 12.63
CA GLN A 109 -17.53 13.64 12.87
C GLN A 109 -16.22 13.54 12.07
N PHE A 110 -15.65 12.32 11.95
CA PHE A 110 -14.42 12.07 11.22
C PHE A 110 -14.42 10.70 10.54
N VAL A 111 -13.61 10.55 9.51
CA VAL A 111 -13.41 9.31 8.75
C VAL A 111 -11.95 8.93 8.76
N LYS A 112 -11.63 7.71 9.20
CA LYS A 112 -10.30 7.14 9.12
C LYS A 112 -10.25 6.08 8.06
N ILE A 113 -9.38 6.25 7.10
CA ILE A 113 -9.11 5.27 6.05
C ILE A 113 -7.80 4.56 6.39
N TYR A 114 -7.84 3.24 6.40
CA TYR A 114 -6.70 2.37 6.62
C TYR A 114 -6.38 1.57 5.35
N ASP A 115 -5.11 1.34 5.11
CA ASP A 115 -4.67 0.42 4.06
C ASP A 115 -4.89 -1.05 4.48
N GLN A 116 -4.50 -1.97 3.62
CA GLN A 116 -4.61 -3.41 3.86
C GLN A 116 -3.76 -3.91 5.05
N LEU A 117 -2.78 -3.14 5.48
CA LEU A 117 -1.92 -3.44 6.64
C LEU A 117 -2.46 -2.80 7.92
N GLY A 118 -3.56 -2.06 7.84
CA GLY A 118 -4.15 -1.35 8.97
C GLY A 118 -3.41 -0.07 9.34
N HIS A 119 -2.70 0.57 8.40
CA HIS A 119 -2.01 1.82 8.64
C HIS A 119 -2.86 3.02 8.24
N THR A 120 -2.82 4.07 9.05
CA THR A 120 -3.33 5.42 8.79
C THR A 120 -2.45 6.41 9.54
N ARG A 121 -2.36 7.65 9.09
CA ARG A 121 -1.43 8.66 9.65
C ARG A 121 -1.74 9.03 11.10
N GLU A 122 -3.00 9.27 11.40
CA GLU A 122 -3.45 9.75 12.71
C GLU A 122 -4.40 8.73 13.37
N PRO A 123 -3.90 7.58 13.83
CA PRO A 123 -4.76 6.50 14.33
C PRO A 123 -5.53 6.91 15.60
N SER A 124 -4.96 7.75 16.46
CA SER A 124 -5.50 8.10 17.77
C SER A 124 -6.26 9.43 17.82
N ALA A 125 -5.99 10.35 16.90
CA ALA A 125 -6.62 11.67 16.87
C ALA A 125 -8.07 11.58 16.34
N ARG A 126 -8.96 12.45 16.81
CA ARG A 126 -10.37 12.50 16.36
C ARG A 126 -10.50 13.42 15.11
N VAL A 127 -9.74 13.13 14.08
CA VAL A 127 -9.70 13.85 12.82
C VAL A 127 -9.74 12.88 11.66
N ASP A 128 -10.07 13.38 10.47
CA ASP A 128 -9.95 12.61 9.24
C ASP A 128 -8.50 12.15 9.05
N SER A 129 -8.32 10.92 8.62
CA SER A 129 -6.98 10.35 8.43
C SER A 129 -6.95 9.39 7.25
N ILE A 130 -5.83 9.36 6.55
CA ILE A 130 -5.59 8.52 5.39
C ILE A 130 -4.26 7.77 5.55
N PRO A 131 -4.06 6.64 4.88
CA PRO A 131 -2.76 5.98 4.88
C PRO A 131 -1.72 6.80 4.10
N ASP A 132 -0.46 6.69 4.51
CA ASP A 132 0.66 7.43 3.92
C ASP A 132 0.77 7.22 2.41
N CYS A 133 0.46 6.03 1.91
CA CYS A 133 0.49 5.72 0.48
C CYS A 133 -0.52 6.54 -0.37
N LEU A 134 -1.54 7.13 0.24
CA LEU A 134 -2.52 8.02 -0.41
C LEU A 134 -2.23 9.50 -0.15
N ASP A 135 -1.23 9.83 0.65
CA ASP A 135 -0.83 11.22 0.85
C ASP A 135 0.01 11.71 -0.34
N PRO A 136 -0.43 12.72 -1.08
CA PRO A 136 0.34 13.26 -2.20
C PRO A 136 1.68 13.89 -1.78
N LEU A 137 1.84 14.25 -0.51
CA LEU A 137 3.08 14.81 0.03
C LEU A 137 4.01 13.74 0.63
N PHE A 138 3.54 12.50 0.71
CA PHE A 138 4.35 11.42 1.24
C PHE A 138 5.40 10.97 0.23
N THR A 139 6.65 11.27 0.52
CA THR A 139 7.79 10.68 -0.19
C THR A 139 8.25 9.46 0.60
N PRO A 140 8.10 8.23 0.08
CA PRO A 140 8.60 7.05 0.79
C PRO A 140 10.10 7.23 1.00
N SER A 141 10.52 7.24 2.27
CA SER A 141 11.94 7.19 2.61
C SER A 141 12.51 5.90 2.02
N ALA A 142 13.51 6.02 1.16
CA ALA A 142 14.18 4.84 0.62
C ALA A 142 14.68 4.01 1.82
N THR A 143 14.03 2.89 2.07
CA THR A 143 14.54 1.91 3.04
C THR A 143 15.96 1.56 2.58
N PRO A 144 17.00 1.78 3.40
CA PRO A 144 18.35 1.42 2.98
C PRO A 144 18.34 -0.06 2.63
N LEU A 145 18.68 -0.33 1.36
CA LEU A 145 18.84 -1.70 0.90
C LEU A 145 19.76 -2.40 1.88
N PRO A 146 19.42 -3.58 2.43
CA PRO A 146 20.31 -4.27 3.34
C PRO A 146 21.63 -4.45 2.61
N THR A 147 22.64 -3.70 3.06
CA THR A 147 24.00 -3.87 2.55
C THR A 147 24.38 -5.31 2.87
N SER A 148 24.40 -6.16 1.86
CA SER A 148 24.91 -7.52 1.99
C SER A 148 26.36 -7.36 2.42
N THR A 149 26.62 -7.50 3.71
CA THR A 149 27.96 -7.59 4.25
C THR A 149 28.55 -8.85 3.62
N LEU A 150 29.33 -8.65 2.56
CA LEU A 150 30.18 -9.70 2.03
C LEU A 150 31.05 -10.15 3.20
N LYS A 151 30.66 -11.26 3.85
CA LYS A 151 31.55 -11.97 4.74
C LYS A 151 32.77 -12.28 3.90
N SER A 152 33.85 -11.51 4.12
CA SER A 152 35.19 -11.85 3.62
C SER A 152 35.48 -13.27 4.07
N ARG A 153 35.36 -14.20 3.14
CA ARG A 153 35.83 -15.55 3.31
C ARG A 153 37.33 -15.41 3.34
N LEU A 154 37.90 -15.43 4.58
CA LEU A 154 39.34 -15.57 4.78
C LEU A 154 39.76 -16.84 4.04
N THR A 155 40.31 -16.65 2.85
CA THR A 155 40.96 -17.72 2.11
C THR A 155 42.22 -18.04 2.91
N SER A 156 42.17 -19.11 3.67
CA SER A 156 43.37 -19.67 4.29
C SER A 156 44.31 -20.10 3.17
N THR A 157 45.38 -19.33 2.97
CA THR A 157 46.48 -19.67 2.09
C THR A 157 47.06 -20.97 2.58
N PRO A 158 47.14 -22.08 1.80
CA PRO A 158 47.78 -23.29 2.23
C PRO A 158 49.26 -23.00 2.41
N THR A 159 49.74 -23.10 3.66
CA THR A 159 51.15 -23.06 4.02
C THR A 159 51.82 -24.24 3.32
N ARG A 160 52.69 -23.94 2.36
CA ARG A 160 53.50 -24.95 1.69
C ARG A 160 54.37 -25.64 2.74
N THR A 161 54.08 -26.90 3.04
CA THR A 161 54.94 -27.78 3.85
C THR A 161 56.29 -27.93 3.13
N PRO A 162 57.44 -27.66 3.79
CA PRO A 162 58.73 -27.86 3.14
C PRO A 162 58.94 -29.36 2.85
N ARG A 163 59.31 -29.65 1.61
CA ARG A 163 59.61 -30.99 1.10
C ARG A 163 60.82 -31.54 1.85
N PRO A 164 60.80 -32.75 2.39
CA PRO A 164 61.96 -33.33 3.04
C PRO A 164 63.12 -33.53 2.03
N THR A 165 64.27 -32.97 2.35
CA THR A 165 65.48 -33.11 1.57
C THR A 165 66.05 -34.49 1.89
N PHE A 166 66.04 -35.41 0.92
CA PHE A 166 66.75 -36.70 1.07
C PHE A 166 68.25 -36.45 0.99
N ILE A 167 68.93 -36.66 2.13
CA ILE A 167 70.39 -36.71 2.20
C ILE A 167 70.83 -38.07 1.61
N ARG A 168 71.47 -38.01 0.44
CA ARG A 168 72.13 -39.21 -0.14
C ARG A 168 73.32 -39.52 0.66
N THR A 169 73.31 -40.64 1.38
CA THR A 169 74.48 -41.25 1.99
C THR A 169 75.37 -41.86 0.88
N PRO A 170 76.69 -41.55 0.80
CA PRO A 170 77.55 -42.16 -0.20
C PRO A 170 77.79 -43.64 0.11
N ILE A 171 77.54 -44.46 -0.88
CA ILE A 171 77.85 -45.91 -0.82
C ILE A 171 79.33 -46.03 -1.00
N ILE A 172 80.04 -46.52 0.06
CA ILE A 172 81.44 -46.88 0.01
C ILE A 172 81.52 -48.34 -0.53
N LEU A 173 82.02 -48.45 -1.76
CA LEU A 173 82.32 -49.77 -2.37
C LEU A 173 83.59 -50.35 -1.74
N PRO A 174 83.57 -51.60 -1.36
CA PRO A 174 84.79 -52.28 -0.86
C PRO A 174 85.77 -52.53 -2.01
N ARG A 175 87.03 -52.25 -1.74
CA ARG A 175 88.16 -52.53 -2.66
C ARG A 175 88.40 -54.03 -2.77
N PRO A 176 88.69 -54.60 -3.95
CA PRO A 176 89.10 -56.00 -4.08
C PRO A 176 90.51 -56.19 -3.57
N GLY A 177 90.68 -57.12 -2.62
CA GLY A 177 91.95 -57.55 -2.15
C GLY A 177 92.65 -58.45 -3.16
N ARG A 178 93.98 -58.40 -3.18
CA ARG A 178 94.88 -59.33 -3.83
C ARG A 178 94.81 -60.66 -3.19
#